data_40fd462085e6684baa0f146d20e5d2c0
#
_entry.id   40fd462085e6684baa0f146d20e5d2c0
#
_cell.length_a   1.000
_cell.length_b   1.000
_cell.length_c   1.000
_cell.angle_alpha   90.00
_cell.angle_beta   90.00
_cell.angle_gamma   90.00
#
_symmetry.space_group_name_H-M   'P 1'
#
loop_
_entity.id
_entity.type
_entity.pdbx_description
1 polymer ?
#
loop_
_entity_poly.entity_id
_entity_poly.type
_entity_poly.pdbx_seq_one_letter_code
_entity_poly.pdbx_strand_id
1 'polypeptide(L)'
;MRELGLHTVCEEARCPNIGECWDHKAATFMILGDVCTRNCAYCAVAHGTPAPFDPVEPVRLAEAVARMGLRHVVITSVDRDDLENGGAEAFADSVTEIRARMPETTVEVLIPDFKGSERALTIVLDARPDILNHNLETCERLYRLARPGGRYDRALALLGNARRLRPDALTKSGIILGMGEEWDEVVTCMRDLRESDVNILTLGQYLRPSEAHLPIARYYSPDEFAELGAIGMELGFTHVQASPLTRSSYHAWEQARTAISHHPPAISGAPRLTADGRRLHEEP
;
A
#
# COMPACT_ATOMS: atom_id res chain seq x y z
N MET A 1 11.86 17.78 1.24
CA MET A 1 10.52 17.50 1.72
C MET A 1 9.83 18.77 2.27
N ARG A 2 10.35 19.35 3.35
CA ARG A 2 9.74 20.53 4.01
C ARG A 2 9.54 21.73 3.07
N GLU A 3 10.47 22.01 2.17
CA GLU A 3 10.35 23.11 1.17
C GLU A 3 9.21 22.91 0.17
N LEU A 4 8.81 21.67 -0.06
CA LEU A 4 7.69 21.32 -0.94
C LEU A 4 6.36 21.13 -0.18
N GLY A 5 6.36 21.28 1.16
CA GLY A 5 5.19 21.06 2.00
C GLY A 5 4.65 19.62 1.93
N LEU A 6 5.55 18.64 1.82
CA LEU A 6 5.22 17.21 1.72
C LEU A 6 5.58 16.48 2.99
N HIS A 7 4.77 15.46 3.31
CA HIS A 7 4.96 14.54 4.43
C HIS A 7 5.47 13.18 3.95
N THR A 8 6.38 12.57 4.72
CA THR A 8 6.78 11.17 4.50
C THR A 8 6.46 10.35 5.74
N VAL A 9 5.87 9.18 5.53
CA VAL A 9 5.70 8.21 6.63
C VAL A 9 7.04 7.83 7.23
N CYS A 10 8.12 7.86 6.44
CA CYS A 10 9.47 7.56 6.87
C CYS A 10 9.94 8.50 8.01
N GLU A 11 9.65 9.81 7.90
CA GLU A 11 10.00 10.81 8.91
C GLU A 11 8.95 10.85 10.04
N GLU A 12 7.66 10.91 9.72
CA GLU A 12 6.56 11.03 10.69
C GLU A 12 6.50 9.83 11.65
N ALA A 13 6.67 8.61 11.13
CA ALA A 13 6.71 7.39 11.94
C ALA A 13 8.09 7.11 12.56
N ARG A 14 9.11 7.97 12.37
CA ARG A 14 10.49 7.73 12.80
C ARG A 14 10.97 6.33 12.44
N CYS A 15 10.76 5.96 11.17
CA CYS A 15 11.01 4.61 10.69
C CYS A 15 12.50 4.24 10.83
N PRO A 16 12.84 3.11 11.48
CA PRO A 16 14.24 2.71 11.63
C PRO A 16 14.90 2.36 10.29
N ASN A 17 14.13 2.10 9.24
CA ASN A 17 14.62 1.65 7.94
C ASN A 17 14.84 2.82 6.94
N ILE A 18 14.65 4.08 7.37
CA ILE A 18 14.67 5.25 6.47
C ILE A 18 15.96 5.37 5.66
N GLY A 19 17.13 5.17 6.28
CA GLY A 19 18.44 5.26 5.61
C GLY A 19 18.57 4.25 4.49
N GLU A 20 18.29 2.97 4.79
CA GLU A 20 18.35 1.88 3.82
C GLU A 20 17.41 2.09 2.65
N CYS A 21 16.12 2.42 2.92
CA CYS A 21 15.14 2.65 1.86
C CYS A 21 15.57 3.80 0.93
N TRP A 22 16.04 4.91 1.48
CA TRP A 22 16.45 6.06 0.69
C TRP A 22 17.70 5.82 -0.13
N ASP A 23 18.67 5.06 0.38
CA ASP A 23 19.85 4.61 -0.37
C ASP A 23 19.45 3.76 -1.58
N HIS A 24 18.43 2.94 -1.44
CA HIS A 24 17.83 2.14 -2.52
C HIS A 24 16.90 2.95 -3.46
N LYS A 25 16.79 4.28 -3.29
CA LYS A 25 15.91 5.14 -4.07
C LYS A 25 14.44 4.73 -3.97
N ALA A 26 14.01 4.40 -2.74
CA ALA A 26 12.63 4.11 -2.38
C ALA A 26 12.17 5.00 -1.22
N ALA A 27 10.98 5.57 -1.32
CA ALA A 27 10.40 6.41 -0.28
C ALA A 27 8.88 6.23 -0.21
N THR A 28 8.31 6.53 0.98
CA THR A 28 6.87 6.48 1.22
C THR A 28 6.36 7.87 1.57
N PHE A 29 5.51 8.41 0.72
CA PHE A 29 4.86 9.70 0.92
C PHE A 29 3.48 9.51 1.53
N MET A 30 3.08 10.46 2.37
CA MET A 30 1.75 10.56 2.92
C MET A 30 1.07 11.80 2.34
N ILE A 31 0.00 11.59 1.60
CA ILE A 31 -0.80 12.64 0.95
C ILE A 31 -2.08 12.95 1.75
N LEU A 32 -2.80 13.99 1.34
CA LEU A 32 -4.06 14.45 1.95
C LEU A 32 -3.89 15.05 3.36
N GLY A 33 -2.68 15.48 3.68
CA GLY A 33 -2.33 16.12 4.94
C GLY A 33 -1.83 15.13 6.01
N ASP A 34 -1.83 15.58 7.27
CA ASP A 34 -1.23 14.90 8.42
C ASP A 34 -2.26 14.57 9.53
N VAL A 35 -3.55 14.90 9.31
CA VAL A 35 -4.64 14.63 10.27
C VAL A 35 -5.62 13.63 9.66
N CYS A 36 -5.81 12.49 10.33
CA CYS A 36 -6.69 11.42 9.92
C CYS A 36 -8.10 11.58 10.49
N THR A 37 -9.15 11.24 9.72
CA THR A 37 -10.53 11.21 10.23
C THR A 37 -10.81 10.00 11.11
N ARG A 38 -9.90 8.99 11.13
CA ARG A 38 -10.00 7.78 11.96
C ARG A 38 -8.92 7.75 13.02
N ASN A 39 -9.19 6.98 14.10
CA ASN A 39 -8.30 6.83 15.24
C ASN A 39 -7.94 5.36 15.46
N CYS A 40 -7.09 4.81 14.59
CA CYS A 40 -6.58 3.45 14.77
C CYS A 40 -5.67 3.37 15.98
N ALA A 41 -5.93 2.44 16.89
CA ALA A 41 -5.28 2.37 18.21
C ALA A 41 -3.78 1.97 18.17
N TYR A 42 -3.27 1.60 16.99
CA TYR A 42 -1.85 1.31 16.74
C TYR A 42 -1.10 2.42 16.01
N CYS A 43 -1.81 3.45 15.50
CA CYS A 43 -1.28 4.43 14.56
C CYS A 43 -0.87 5.72 15.25
N ALA A 44 0.35 6.22 14.97
CA ALA A 44 0.88 7.46 15.53
C ALA A 44 0.40 8.73 14.83
N VAL A 45 -0.32 8.62 13.71
CA VAL A 45 -0.81 9.77 12.96
C VAL A 45 -1.87 10.53 13.76
N ALA A 46 -1.79 11.85 13.76
CA ALA A 46 -2.77 12.70 14.41
C ALA A 46 -4.18 12.47 13.84
N HIS A 47 -5.20 12.55 14.70
CA HIS A 47 -6.59 12.35 14.29
C HIS A 47 -7.46 13.53 14.68
N GLY A 48 -8.50 13.79 13.88
CA GLY A 48 -9.39 14.93 14.10
C GLY A 48 -10.04 15.44 12.82
N THR A 49 -10.16 16.75 12.68
CA THR A 49 -10.68 17.39 11.49
C THR A 49 -9.52 17.81 10.59
N PRO A 50 -9.36 17.16 9.41
CA PRO A 50 -8.28 17.50 8.49
C PRO A 50 -8.43 18.91 7.89
N ALA A 51 -7.31 19.49 7.45
CA ALA A 51 -7.32 20.68 6.63
C ALA A 51 -7.99 20.43 5.26
N PRO A 52 -8.44 21.47 4.56
CA PRO A 52 -8.93 21.36 3.19
C PRO A 52 -7.91 20.64 2.28
N PHE A 53 -8.41 19.88 1.32
CA PHE A 53 -7.58 19.23 0.33
C PHE A 53 -6.81 20.26 -0.52
N ASP A 54 -5.53 19.98 -0.76
CA ASP A 54 -4.68 20.79 -1.62
C ASP A 54 -4.55 20.13 -3.02
N PRO A 55 -5.20 20.68 -4.06
CA PRO A 55 -5.20 20.10 -5.39
C PRO A 55 -3.82 20.13 -6.09
N VAL A 56 -2.84 20.86 -5.54
CA VAL A 56 -1.48 20.96 -6.11
C VAL A 56 -0.52 19.95 -5.48
N GLU A 57 -0.93 19.26 -4.41
CA GLU A 57 -0.12 18.25 -3.72
C GLU A 57 0.40 17.15 -4.67
N PRO A 58 -0.39 16.55 -5.59
CA PRO A 58 0.10 15.56 -6.54
C PRO A 58 1.24 16.04 -7.43
N VAL A 59 1.18 17.29 -7.87
CA VAL A 59 2.23 17.92 -8.71
C VAL A 59 3.53 18.07 -7.91
N ARG A 60 3.45 18.56 -6.67
CA ARG A 60 4.60 18.69 -5.78
C ARG A 60 5.21 17.34 -5.42
N LEU A 61 4.36 16.33 -5.22
CA LEU A 61 4.80 14.96 -4.97
C LEU A 61 5.63 14.43 -6.16
N ALA A 62 5.12 14.56 -7.38
CA ALA A 62 5.82 14.11 -8.58
C ALA A 62 7.15 14.88 -8.78
N GLU A 63 7.20 16.17 -8.43
CA GLU A 63 8.44 16.94 -8.41
C GLU A 63 9.45 16.40 -7.40
N ALA A 64 9.01 16.04 -6.20
CA ALA A 64 9.86 15.43 -5.17
C ALA A 64 10.43 14.09 -5.62
N VAL A 65 9.59 13.21 -6.20
CA VAL A 65 10.00 11.92 -6.77
C VAL A 65 11.09 12.11 -7.82
N ALA A 66 10.92 13.08 -8.74
CA ALA A 66 11.89 13.38 -9.77
C ALA A 66 13.21 13.95 -9.20
N ARG A 67 13.14 14.90 -8.26
CA ARG A 67 14.33 15.48 -7.61
C ARG A 67 15.15 14.44 -6.83
N MET A 68 14.48 13.49 -6.18
CA MET A 68 15.14 12.40 -5.44
C MET A 68 15.64 11.28 -6.38
N GLY A 69 15.20 11.24 -7.62
CA GLY A 69 15.53 10.18 -8.57
C GLY A 69 15.05 8.83 -8.09
N LEU A 70 13.82 8.75 -7.55
CA LEU A 70 13.28 7.52 -7.00
C LEU A 70 12.99 6.50 -8.10
N ARG A 71 13.34 5.24 -7.83
CA ARG A 71 13.01 4.11 -8.70
C ARG A 71 11.75 3.39 -8.25
N HIS A 72 11.40 3.55 -6.97
CA HIS A 72 10.18 3.01 -6.39
C HIS A 72 9.58 4.04 -5.44
N VAL A 73 8.30 4.31 -5.56
CA VAL A 73 7.57 5.21 -4.65
C VAL A 73 6.33 4.53 -4.12
N VAL A 74 6.13 4.63 -2.81
CA VAL A 74 4.89 4.25 -2.15
C VAL A 74 4.12 5.52 -1.80
N ILE A 75 2.87 5.61 -2.23
CA ILE A 75 1.96 6.70 -1.91
C ILE A 75 0.92 6.16 -0.94
N THR A 76 0.83 6.75 0.23
CA THR A 76 -0.24 6.46 1.20
C THR A 76 -0.93 7.75 1.61
N SER A 77 -1.97 7.66 2.41
CA SER A 77 -2.69 8.83 2.91
C SER A 77 -3.17 8.64 4.34
N VAL A 78 -3.59 9.74 4.96
CA VAL A 78 -4.56 9.70 6.06
C VAL A 78 -5.93 9.28 5.53
N ASP A 79 -6.79 8.70 6.38
CA ASP A 79 -8.21 8.51 6.00
C ASP A 79 -8.92 9.86 5.91
N ARG A 80 -9.66 10.06 4.84
CA ARG A 80 -10.45 11.26 4.54
C ARG A 80 -11.92 10.90 4.35
N ASP A 81 -12.51 10.35 5.40
CA ASP A 81 -13.94 10.00 5.44
C ASP A 81 -14.89 11.20 5.27
N ASP A 82 -14.34 12.40 5.31
CA ASP A 82 -14.99 13.69 5.06
C ASP A 82 -15.10 14.04 3.56
N LEU A 83 -14.31 13.41 2.69
CA LEU A 83 -14.36 13.60 1.24
C LEU A 83 -15.28 12.57 0.57
N GLU A 84 -15.95 12.95 -0.52
CA GLU A 84 -16.93 12.12 -1.23
C GLU A 84 -16.38 10.76 -1.65
N ASN A 85 -15.18 10.71 -2.25
CA ASN A 85 -14.50 9.48 -2.67
C ASN A 85 -13.29 9.15 -1.77
N GLY A 86 -13.26 9.65 -0.52
CA GLY A 86 -12.19 9.35 0.43
C GLY A 86 -10.80 9.77 -0.01
N GLY A 87 -10.69 10.69 -1.00
CA GLY A 87 -9.43 11.17 -1.55
C GLY A 87 -8.86 10.31 -2.69
N ALA A 88 -9.66 9.44 -3.31
CA ALA A 88 -9.22 8.57 -4.41
C ALA A 88 -8.64 9.34 -5.58
N GLU A 89 -9.17 10.54 -5.89
CA GLU A 89 -8.68 11.42 -6.94
C GLU A 89 -7.24 11.86 -6.69
N ALA A 90 -6.88 12.17 -5.44
CA ALA A 90 -5.50 12.56 -5.10
C ALA A 90 -4.49 11.43 -5.35
N PHE A 91 -4.87 10.16 -5.12
CA PHE A 91 -4.06 9.02 -5.51
C PHE A 91 -3.92 8.91 -7.02
N ALA A 92 -5.03 9.00 -7.76
CA ALA A 92 -5.04 8.91 -9.22
C ALA A 92 -4.19 10.01 -9.87
N ASP A 93 -4.35 11.25 -9.42
CA ASP A 93 -3.57 12.40 -9.90
C ASP A 93 -2.09 12.23 -9.56
N SER A 94 -1.75 11.75 -8.38
CA SER A 94 -0.36 11.48 -7.97
C SER A 94 0.30 10.44 -8.87
N VAL A 95 -0.38 9.33 -9.17
CA VAL A 95 0.12 8.30 -10.10
C VAL A 95 0.34 8.90 -11.49
N THR A 96 -0.63 9.65 -11.99
CA THR A 96 -0.59 10.28 -13.32
C THR A 96 0.57 11.28 -13.44
N GLU A 97 0.73 12.16 -12.45
CA GLU A 97 1.80 13.16 -12.43
C GLU A 97 3.20 12.55 -12.32
N ILE A 98 3.34 11.46 -11.54
CA ILE A 98 4.62 10.73 -11.46
C ILE A 98 4.92 10.04 -12.78
N ARG A 99 3.95 9.35 -13.41
CA ARG A 99 4.12 8.71 -14.72
C ARG A 99 4.54 9.69 -15.81
N ALA A 100 3.96 10.89 -15.81
CA ALA A 100 4.30 11.92 -16.78
C ALA A 100 5.75 12.38 -16.67
N ARG A 101 6.34 12.43 -15.45
CA ARG A 101 7.71 12.92 -15.21
C ARG A 101 8.75 11.79 -15.14
N MET A 102 8.36 10.65 -14.59
CA MET A 102 9.24 9.53 -14.26
C MET A 102 8.58 8.20 -14.70
N PRO A 103 8.47 7.92 -16.01
CA PRO A 103 7.72 6.79 -16.54
C PRO A 103 8.24 5.41 -16.07
N GLU A 104 9.54 5.33 -15.71
CA GLU A 104 10.19 4.10 -15.26
C GLU A 104 10.07 3.88 -13.74
N THR A 105 9.55 4.86 -12.98
CA THR A 105 9.38 4.71 -11.54
C THR A 105 8.21 3.78 -11.25
N THR A 106 8.46 2.73 -10.47
CA THR A 106 7.39 1.85 -9.97
C THR A 106 6.57 2.58 -8.91
N VAL A 107 5.25 2.60 -9.06
CA VAL A 107 4.33 3.29 -8.17
C VAL A 107 3.44 2.28 -7.44
N GLU A 108 3.61 2.20 -6.13
CA GLU A 108 2.72 1.48 -5.21
C GLU A 108 1.78 2.48 -4.53
N VAL A 109 0.50 2.16 -4.42
CA VAL A 109 -0.46 2.94 -3.66
C VAL A 109 -0.96 2.13 -2.46
N LEU A 110 -0.79 2.65 -1.24
CA LEU A 110 -1.35 2.08 -0.01
C LEU A 110 -2.60 2.89 0.35
N ILE A 111 -3.75 2.39 -0.07
CA ILE A 111 -5.02 3.11 0.01
C ILE A 111 -5.82 2.80 1.29
N PRO A 112 -6.69 3.71 1.75
CA PRO A 112 -7.71 3.41 2.75
C PRO A 112 -8.79 2.48 2.18
N ASP A 113 -9.74 2.05 3.02
CA ASP A 113 -10.83 1.18 2.56
C ASP A 113 -11.96 1.91 1.82
N PHE A 114 -11.86 3.24 1.68
CA PHE A 114 -12.85 4.11 1.04
C PHE A 114 -14.30 3.83 1.48
N LYS A 115 -14.51 3.34 2.73
CA LYS A 115 -15.81 2.87 3.24
C LYS A 115 -16.48 1.81 2.34
N GLY A 116 -15.71 1.11 1.49
CA GLY A 116 -16.18 0.11 0.54
C GLY A 116 -16.71 0.69 -0.78
N SER A 117 -16.39 1.93 -1.11
CA SER A 117 -16.77 2.54 -2.38
C SER A 117 -16.04 1.90 -3.56
N GLU A 118 -16.76 1.14 -4.40
CA GLU A 118 -16.21 0.60 -5.64
C GLU A 118 -15.83 1.72 -6.62
N ARG A 119 -16.58 2.82 -6.63
CA ARG A 119 -16.26 4.00 -7.45
C ARG A 119 -14.88 4.57 -7.09
N ALA A 120 -14.60 4.78 -5.80
CA ALA A 120 -13.31 5.28 -5.34
C ALA A 120 -12.17 4.31 -5.71
N LEU A 121 -12.38 3.01 -5.53
CA LEU A 121 -11.42 1.98 -5.95
C LEU A 121 -11.16 2.03 -7.46
N THR A 122 -12.19 2.17 -8.28
CA THR A 122 -12.08 2.27 -9.75
C THR A 122 -11.26 3.50 -10.15
N ILE A 123 -11.50 4.68 -9.53
CA ILE A 123 -10.70 5.89 -9.79
C ILE A 123 -9.20 5.62 -9.61
N VAL A 124 -8.82 4.96 -8.52
CA VAL A 124 -7.41 4.63 -8.28
C VAL A 124 -6.87 3.62 -9.28
N LEU A 125 -7.63 2.57 -9.59
CA LEU A 125 -7.22 1.51 -10.52
C LEU A 125 -7.06 2.03 -11.96
N ASP A 126 -7.89 2.98 -12.39
CA ASP A 126 -7.83 3.59 -13.73
C ASP A 126 -6.54 4.38 -13.94
N ALA A 127 -5.96 4.94 -12.88
CA ALA A 127 -4.64 5.59 -12.94
C ALA A 127 -3.47 4.58 -13.11
N ARG A 128 -3.74 3.27 -13.02
CA ARG A 128 -2.79 2.17 -13.24
C ARG A 128 -1.54 2.23 -12.35
N PRO A 129 -1.69 2.22 -11.02
CA PRO A 129 -0.55 1.93 -10.16
C PRO A 129 0.00 0.54 -10.47
N ASP A 130 1.31 0.32 -10.23
CA ASP A 130 1.93 -1.00 -10.43
C ASP A 130 1.49 -1.99 -9.33
N ILE A 131 1.31 -1.49 -8.10
CA ILE A 131 0.86 -2.28 -6.96
C ILE A 131 -0.24 -1.51 -6.23
N LEU A 132 -1.36 -2.17 -5.98
CA LEU A 132 -2.41 -1.71 -5.09
C LEU A 132 -2.27 -2.42 -3.74
N ASN A 133 -2.02 -1.66 -2.69
CA ASN A 133 -1.86 -2.13 -1.34
C ASN A 133 -3.01 -1.63 -0.45
N HIS A 134 -3.56 -2.54 0.35
CA HIS A 134 -4.43 -2.22 1.48
C HIS A 134 -4.14 -3.18 2.63
N ASN A 135 -3.66 -2.65 3.75
CA ASN A 135 -3.32 -3.49 4.88
C ASN A 135 -4.55 -4.04 5.60
N LEU A 136 -4.54 -5.35 5.89
CA LEU A 136 -5.52 -6.00 6.76
C LEU A 136 -5.29 -5.62 8.23
N GLU A 137 -4.03 -5.43 8.61
CA GLU A 137 -3.49 -5.00 9.90
C GLU A 137 -3.53 -6.06 10.99
N THR A 138 -4.70 -6.68 11.26
CA THR A 138 -4.85 -7.68 12.33
C THR A 138 -6.00 -8.65 12.05
N CYS A 139 -6.19 -9.65 12.94
CA CYS A 139 -7.27 -10.63 12.83
C CYS A 139 -8.65 -10.01 13.12
N GLU A 140 -9.71 -10.69 12.67
CA GLU A 140 -11.10 -10.22 12.77
C GLU A 140 -11.50 -9.88 14.20
N ARG A 141 -11.15 -10.74 15.17
CA ARG A 141 -11.49 -10.55 16.59
C ARG A 141 -10.95 -9.22 17.15
N LEU A 142 -9.77 -8.79 16.73
CA LEU A 142 -9.12 -7.58 17.21
C LEU A 142 -9.50 -6.32 16.39
N TYR A 143 -10.16 -6.50 15.26
CA TYR A 143 -10.36 -5.42 14.29
C TYR A 143 -11.05 -4.20 14.90
N ARG A 144 -12.12 -4.44 15.68
CA ARG A 144 -12.89 -3.35 16.32
C ARG A 144 -12.05 -2.59 17.36
N LEU A 145 -11.13 -3.28 18.03
CA LEU A 145 -10.25 -2.69 19.04
C LEU A 145 -9.10 -1.92 18.37
N ALA A 146 -8.45 -2.54 17.40
CA ALA A 146 -7.24 -2.01 16.79
C ALA A 146 -7.54 -0.94 15.73
N ARG A 147 -8.61 -1.13 14.93
CA ARG A 147 -8.96 -0.28 13.77
C ARG A 147 -10.42 0.21 13.84
N PRO A 148 -10.78 1.09 14.79
CA PRO A 148 -12.13 1.67 14.87
C PRO A 148 -12.52 2.35 13.54
N GLY A 149 -13.74 2.04 13.04
CA GLY A 149 -14.22 2.52 11.73
C GLY A 149 -13.83 1.64 10.54
N GLY A 150 -12.79 0.79 10.69
CA GLY A 150 -12.46 -0.26 9.72
C GLY A 150 -13.35 -1.50 9.90
N ARG A 151 -13.34 -2.38 8.90
CA ARG A 151 -14.03 -3.67 8.91
C ARG A 151 -13.18 -4.72 8.22
N TYR A 152 -13.04 -5.90 8.82
CA TYR A 152 -12.24 -7.00 8.32
C TYR A 152 -12.72 -7.48 6.95
N ASP A 153 -14.02 -7.76 6.84
CA ASP A 153 -14.68 -8.18 5.61
C ASP A 153 -14.57 -7.14 4.48
N ARG A 154 -14.63 -5.84 4.83
CA ARG A 154 -14.47 -4.75 3.86
C ARG A 154 -13.05 -4.68 3.30
N ALA A 155 -12.04 -4.89 4.13
CA ALA A 155 -10.65 -4.90 3.69
C ALA A 155 -10.39 -6.03 2.68
N LEU A 156 -10.89 -7.24 2.97
CA LEU A 156 -10.81 -8.38 2.06
C LEU A 156 -11.59 -8.13 0.76
N ALA A 157 -12.83 -7.63 0.89
CA ALA A 157 -13.68 -7.31 -0.27
C ALA A 157 -13.04 -6.25 -1.19
N LEU A 158 -12.36 -5.24 -0.62
CA LEU A 158 -11.65 -4.23 -1.40
C LEU A 158 -10.54 -4.87 -2.25
N LEU A 159 -9.72 -5.74 -1.66
CA LEU A 159 -8.64 -6.43 -2.37
C LEU A 159 -9.17 -7.39 -3.45
N GLY A 160 -10.20 -8.18 -3.14
CA GLY A 160 -10.87 -9.05 -4.12
C GLY A 160 -11.53 -8.25 -5.26
N ASN A 161 -12.16 -7.11 -4.94
CA ASN A 161 -12.73 -6.22 -5.95
C ASN A 161 -11.66 -5.58 -6.84
N ALA A 162 -10.49 -5.25 -6.31
CA ALA A 162 -9.39 -4.73 -7.11
C ALA A 162 -8.97 -5.74 -8.19
N ARG A 163 -8.87 -7.02 -7.83
CA ARG A 163 -8.57 -8.10 -8.78
C ARG A 163 -9.70 -8.37 -9.78
N ARG A 164 -10.95 -8.26 -9.34
CA ARG A 164 -12.12 -8.39 -10.22
C ARG A 164 -12.19 -7.26 -11.24
N LEU A 165 -11.97 -6.02 -10.81
CA LEU A 165 -12.03 -4.83 -11.67
C LEU A 165 -10.83 -4.73 -12.60
N ARG A 166 -9.66 -5.17 -12.14
CA ARG A 166 -8.43 -5.14 -12.90
C ARG A 166 -7.62 -6.43 -12.65
N PRO A 167 -7.86 -7.49 -13.45
CA PRO A 167 -7.24 -8.81 -13.24
C PRO A 167 -5.71 -8.84 -13.33
N ASP A 168 -5.09 -7.87 -13.98
CA ASP A 168 -3.65 -7.70 -14.11
C ASP A 168 -3.02 -6.87 -12.97
N ALA A 169 -3.84 -6.30 -12.06
CA ALA A 169 -3.32 -5.54 -10.94
C ALA A 169 -2.59 -6.46 -9.95
N LEU A 170 -1.39 -6.08 -9.54
CA LEU A 170 -0.73 -6.68 -8.38
C LEU A 170 -1.33 -6.12 -7.11
N THR A 171 -1.74 -7.02 -6.20
CA THR A 171 -2.32 -6.65 -4.92
C THR A 171 -1.40 -7.03 -3.78
N LYS A 172 -1.39 -6.20 -2.74
CA LYS A 172 -0.56 -6.35 -1.56
C LYS A 172 -1.35 -6.09 -0.30
N SER A 173 -0.97 -6.77 0.79
CA SER A 173 -1.51 -6.51 2.12
C SER A 173 -0.45 -6.68 3.19
N GLY A 174 -0.73 -6.17 4.39
CA GLY A 174 0.15 -6.28 5.54
C GLY A 174 -0.63 -6.64 6.80
N ILE A 175 0.05 -7.39 7.69
CA ILE A 175 -0.44 -7.72 9.03
C ILE A 175 0.62 -7.29 10.04
N ILE A 176 0.18 -6.64 11.12
CA ILE A 176 1.01 -6.22 12.24
C ILE A 176 0.80 -7.23 13.37
N LEU A 177 1.88 -7.84 13.84
CA LEU A 177 1.87 -8.90 14.85
C LEU A 177 2.26 -8.35 16.22
N GLY A 178 1.60 -8.86 17.28
CA GLY A 178 1.89 -8.49 18.67
C GLY A 178 0.82 -7.63 19.33
N MET A 179 -0.37 -7.49 18.73
CA MET A 179 -1.51 -6.79 19.30
C MET A 179 -2.44 -7.71 20.11
N GLY A 180 -2.17 -9.04 20.15
CA GLY A 180 -2.93 -10.03 20.90
C GLY A 180 -3.66 -11.07 20.05
N GLU A 181 -3.29 -11.17 18.80
CA GLU A 181 -3.70 -12.26 17.90
C GLU A 181 -3.03 -13.57 18.30
N GLU A 182 -3.75 -14.66 18.10
CA GLU A 182 -3.24 -16.02 18.24
C GLU A 182 -2.63 -16.51 16.92
N TRP A 183 -1.73 -17.51 16.99
CA TRP A 183 -1.04 -18.04 15.81
C TRP A 183 -2.01 -18.49 14.71
N ASP A 184 -3.03 -19.25 15.07
CA ASP A 184 -4.02 -19.76 14.11
C ASP A 184 -4.86 -18.63 13.49
N GLU A 185 -5.09 -17.52 14.21
CA GLU A 185 -5.76 -16.36 13.68
C GLU A 185 -4.90 -15.66 12.60
N VAL A 186 -3.57 -15.59 12.80
CA VAL A 186 -2.64 -15.05 11.78
C VAL A 186 -2.68 -15.91 10.52
N VAL A 187 -2.60 -17.22 10.66
CA VAL A 187 -2.66 -18.15 9.52
C VAL A 187 -4.02 -18.07 8.82
N THR A 188 -5.11 -17.87 9.56
CA THR A 188 -6.44 -17.63 8.97
C THR A 188 -6.47 -16.35 8.17
N CYS A 189 -5.95 -15.23 8.70
CA CYS A 189 -5.81 -13.98 7.94
C CYS A 189 -5.04 -14.15 6.63
N MET A 190 -3.97 -14.95 6.66
CA MET A 190 -3.18 -15.24 5.46
C MET A 190 -3.99 -16.02 4.41
N ARG A 191 -4.80 -16.99 4.83
CA ARG A 191 -5.72 -17.72 3.93
C ARG A 191 -6.79 -16.80 3.34
N ASP A 192 -7.45 -15.99 4.18
CA ASP A 192 -8.49 -15.05 3.73
C ASP A 192 -7.94 -14.03 2.71
N LEU A 193 -6.70 -13.57 2.91
CA LEU A 193 -6.00 -12.73 1.93
C LEU A 193 -5.73 -13.49 0.62
N ARG A 194 -5.35 -14.76 0.66
CA ARG A 194 -5.16 -15.56 -0.56
C ARG A 194 -6.47 -15.83 -1.28
N GLU A 195 -7.56 -16.10 -0.55
CA GLU A 195 -8.90 -16.22 -1.11
C GLU A 195 -9.38 -14.92 -1.76
N SER A 196 -8.89 -13.77 -1.27
CA SER A 196 -9.07 -12.45 -1.90
C SER A 196 -8.07 -12.16 -3.02
N ASP A 197 -7.30 -13.15 -3.48
CA ASP A 197 -6.34 -13.10 -4.59
C ASP A 197 -5.18 -12.10 -4.38
N VAL A 198 -4.74 -11.92 -3.13
CA VAL A 198 -3.60 -11.06 -2.78
C VAL A 198 -2.28 -11.72 -3.17
N ASN A 199 -1.41 -11.00 -3.88
CA ASN A 199 -0.13 -11.49 -4.40
C ASN A 199 1.02 -11.36 -3.39
N ILE A 200 1.11 -10.22 -2.68
CA ILE A 200 2.23 -9.85 -1.83
C ILE A 200 1.76 -9.69 -0.40
N LEU A 201 2.49 -10.29 0.55
CA LEU A 201 2.20 -10.19 1.98
C LEU A 201 3.39 -9.60 2.74
N THR A 202 3.11 -8.70 3.69
CA THR A 202 4.09 -8.22 4.66
C THR A 202 3.66 -8.55 6.08
N LEU A 203 4.58 -9.08 6.90
CA LEU A 203 4.37 -9.37 8.32
C LEU A 203 5.41 -8.62 9.13
N GLY A 204 5.00 -7.76 10.04
CA GLY A 204 5.90 -6.96 10.87
C GLY A 204 5.46 -6.88 12.33
N GLN A 205 6.41 -6.69 13.26
CA GLN A 205 6.14 -6.53 14.68
C GLN A 205 5.46 -5.19 14.96
N TYR A 206 4.40 -5.20 15.75
CA TYR A 206 3.83 -4.00 16.35
C TYR A 206 4.84 -3.34 17.28
N LEU A 207 5.15 -2.09 17.01
CA LEU A 207 5.96 -1.23 17.87
C LEU A 207 5.05 -0.10 18.38
N ARG A 208 4.77 -0.13 19.68
CA ARG A 208 3.85 0.81 20.32
C ARG A 208 4.35 2.25 20.22
N PRO A 209 3.64 3.17 19.58
CA PRO A 209 4.12 4.54 19.40
C PRO A 209 4.18 5.34 20.71
N SER A 210 3.24 5.15 21.64
CA SER A 210 3.20 5.77 22.95
C SER A 210 2.29 4.99 23.90
N GLU A 211 2.29 5.36 25.18
CA GLU A 211 1.44 4.73 26.20
C GLU A 211 -0.08 4.87 25.95
N ALA A 212 -0.48 5.83 25.12
CA ALA A 212 -1.89 6.01 24.75
C ALA A 212 -2.37 4.98 23.71
N HIS A 213 -1.44 4.27 23.03
CA HIS A 213 -1.77 3.28 22.03
C HIS A 213 -1.93 1.88 22.64
N LEU A 214 -2.42 0.92 21.85
CA LEU A 214 -2.56 -0.46 22.28
C LEU A 214 -1.26 -0.98 22.90
N PRO A 215 -1.32 -1.69 24.05
CA PRO A 215 -0.14 -2.33 24.60
C PRO A 215 0.36 -3.42 23.65
N ILE A 216 1.68 -3.66 23.67
CA ILE A 216 2.24 -4.85 23.02
C ILE A 216 1.85 -6.08 23.83
N ALA A 217 1.13 -7.00 23.23
CA ALA A 217 0.73 -8.25 23.87
C ALA A 217 1.90 -9.25 23.94
N ARG A 218 2.67 -9.36 22.85
CA ARG A 218 3.91 -10.14 22.80
C ARG A 218 4.84 -9.67 21.69
N TYR A 219 6.09 -10.07 21.77
CA TYR A 219 7.05 -10.02 20.70
C TYR A 219 7.17 -11.38 20.04
N TYR A 220 7.09 -11.41 18.70
CA TYR A 220 7.41 -12.60 17.91
C TYR A 220 8.92 -12.67 17.69
N SER A 221 9.47 -13.88 17.78
CA SER A 221 10.87 -14.13 17.49
C SER A 221 11.15 -14.07 15.97
N PRO A 222 12.41 -13.85 15.56
CA PRO A 222 12.78 -13.97 14.16
C PRO A 222 12.42 -15.32 13.53
N ASP A 223 12.51 -16.41 14.30
CA ASP A 223 12.18 -17.76 13.82
C ASP A 223 10.68 -17.90 13.55
N GLU A 224 9.81 -17.33 14.41
CA GLU A 224 8.37 -17.30 14.18
C GLU A 224 8.01 -16.48 12.92
N PHE A 225 8.70 -15.36 12.68
CA PHE A 225 8.54 -14.62 11.42
C PHE A 225 8.98 -15.45 10.20
N ALA A 226 10.09 -16.18 10.31
CA ALA A 226 10.57 -17.06 9.23
C ALA A 226 9.56 -18.19 8.95
N GLU A 227 8.97 -18.79 9.99
CA GLU A 227 7.93 -19.83 9.87
C GLU A 227 6.67 -19.27 9.20
N LEU A 228 6.17 -18.11 9.64
CA LEU A 228 5.03 -17.46 8.99
C LEU A 228 5.34 -17.09 7.53
N GLY A 229 6.58 -16.68 7.25
CA GLY A 229 7.04 -16.44 5.88
C GLY A 229 6.95 -17.68 5.01
N ALA A 230 7.40 -18.83 5.52
CA ALA A 230 7.32 -20.12 4.82
C ALA A 230 5.86 -20.54 4.57
N ILE A 231 5.00 -20.45 5.61
CA ILE A 231 3.56 -20.74 5.50
C ILE A 231 2.93 -19.85 4.41
N GLY A 232 3.29 -18.56 4.36
CA GLY A 232 2.77 -17.67 3.32
C GLY A 232 3.18 -18.10 1.91
N MET A 233 4.42 -18.50 1.71
CA MET A 233 4.87 -19.03 0.41
C MET A 233 4.13 -20.32 0.05
N GLU A 234 3.91 -21.24 0.99
CA GLU A 234 3.12 -22.46 0.79
C GLU A 234 1.66 -22.19 0.45
N LEU A 235 1.06 -21.13 1.03
CA LEU A 235 -0.28 -20.67 0.69
C LEU A 235 -0.38 -20.06 -0.71
N GLY A 236 0.75 -19.82 -1.38
CA GLY A 236 0.80 -19.34 -2.76
C GLY A 236 0.87 -17.82 -2.92
N PHE A 237 1.34 -17.08 -1.92
CA PHE A 237 1.75 -15.69 -2.15
C PHE A 237 2.97 -15.67 -3.09
N THR A 238 3.00 -14.70 -3.98
CA THR A 238 4.13 -14.52 -4.91
C THR A 238 5.38 -14.02 -4.18
N HIS A 239 5.17 -13.24 -3.11
CA HIS A 239 6.23 -12.74 -2.25
C HIS A 239 5.72 -12.57 -0.82
N VAL A 240 6.53 -12.94 0.17
CA VAL A 240 6.26 -12.70 1.59
C VAL A 240 7.49 -12.05 2.23
N GLN A 241 7.31 -10.86 2.78
CA GLN A 241 8.33 -10.19 3.59
C GLN A 241 7.92 -10.29 5.06
N ALA A 242 8.64 -11.08 5.84
CA ALA A 242 8.33 -11.32 7.24
C ALA A 242 9.57 -11.12 8.11
N SER A 243 9.55 -10.11 8.98
CA SER A 243 10.58 -9.88 9.99
C SER A 243 10.11 -8.87 11.05
N PRO A 244 10.77 -8.81 12.24
CA PRO A 244 10.39 -7.83 13.26
C PRO A 244 10.41 -6.38 12.79
N LEU A 245 11.31 -6.00 11.90
CA LEU A 245 11.43 -4.64 11.38
C LEU A 245 10.67 -4.40 10.07
N THR A 246 10.00 -5.41 9.53
CA THR A 246 9.16 -5.26 8.32
C THR A 246 8.08 -4.20 8.54
N ARG A 247 7.92 -3.33 7.57
CA ARG A 247 6.82 -2.37 7.41
C ARG A 247 6.23 -2.57 6.02
N SER A 248 5.01 -2.14 5.79
CA SER A 248 4.33 -2.36 4.50
C SER A 248 5.13 -1.88 3.29
N SER A 249 5.97 -0.85 3.44
CA SER A 249 6.84 -0.33 2.40
C SER A 249 8.33 -0.75 2.51
N TYR A 250 8.68 -1.59 3.50
CA TYR A 250 10.07 -2.06 3.65
C TYR A 250 10.42 -3.05 2.54
N HIS A 251 11.54 -2.81 1.85
CA HIS A 251 11.95 -3.56 0.64
C HIS A 251 10.89 -3.60 -0.47
N ALA A 252 9.99 -2.60 -0.53
CA ALA A 252 8.90 -2.59 -1.51
C ALA A 252 9.41 -2.67 -2.96
N TRP A 253 10.62 -2.14 -3.26
CA TRP A 253 11.26 -2.24 -4.58
C TRP A 253 11.64 -3.69 -4.97
N GLU A 254 12.03 -4.55 -4.00
CA GLU A 254 12.33 -5.97 -4.25
C GLU A 254 11.06 -6.77 -4.44
N GLN A 255 10.06 -6.51 -3.59
CA GLN A 255 8.73 -7.10 -3.67
C GLN A 255 8.09 -6.81 -5.03
N ALA A 256 8.13 -5.55 -5.48
CA ALA A 256 7.65 -5.12 -6.78
C ALA A 256 8.36 -5.86 -7.92
N ARG A 257 9.69 -5.89 -7.92
CA ARG A 257 10.48 -6.55 -8.95
C ARG A 257 10.16 -8.04 -9.04
N THR A 258 10.07 -8.73 -7.90
CA THR A 258 9.74 -10.15 -7.85
C THR A 258 8.33 -10.39 -8.37
N ALA A 259 7.34 -9.64 -7.88
CA ALA A 259 5.95 -9.83 -8.27
C ALA A 259 5.71 -9.49 -9.75
N ILE A 260 6.28 -8.41 -10.27
CA ILE A 260 6.17 -8.02 -11.68
C ILE A 260 6.81 -9.08 -12.60
N SER A 261 7.92 -9.69 -12.19
CA SER A 261 8.57 -10.74 -12.99
C SER A 261 7.71 -12.00 -13.14
N HIS A 262 6.85 -12.29 -12.16
CA HIS A 262 5.92 -13.43 -12.18
C HIS A 262 4.55 -13.07 -12.79
N HIS A 263 4.22 -11.80 -12.89
CA HIS A 263 3.01 -11.26 -13.50
C HIS A 263 3.40 -10.16 -14.49
N PRO A 264 3.96 -10.51 -15.67
CA PRO A 264 4.27 -9.49 -16.66
C PRO A 264 2.97 -8.74 -16.98
N PRO A 265 3.02 -7.39 -17.08
CA PRO A 265 1.84 -6.60 -17.39
C PRO A 265 1.22 -7.16 -18.67
N ALA A 266 -0.10 -7.33 -18.70
CA ALA A 266 -0.80 -7.65 -19.92
C ALA A 266 -0.35 -6.63 -20.96
N ILE A 267 0.23 -7.10 -22.06
CA ILE A 267 0.74 -6.22 -23.13
C ILE A 267 -0.44 -5.34 -23.52
N SER A 268 -0.45 -4.10 -23.06
CA SER A 268 -1.44 -3.14 -23.51
C SER A 268 -1.30 -3.10 -25.02
N GLY A 269 -2.38 -3.42 -25.72
CA GLY A 269 -2.45 -3.37 -27.17
C GLY A 269 -2.25 -1.96 -27.70
N ALA A 270 -1.07 -1.41 -27.49
CA ALA A 270 -0.60 -0.29 -28.32
C ALA A 270 -0.38 -0.89 -29.70
N PRO A 271 -1.06 -0.43 -30.76
CA PRO A 271 -0.81 -0.90 -32.09
C PRO A 271 0.67 -0.73 -32.40
N ARG A 272 1.38 -1.82 -32.71
CA ARG A 272 2.76 -1.76 -33.20
C ARG A 272 2.73 -0.91 -34.46
N LEU A 273 3.29 0.28 -34.38
CA LEU A 273 3.57 1.07 -35.55
C LEU A 273 4.80 0.47 -36.24
N THR A 274 4.74 0.28 -37.54
CA THR A 274 5.92 -0.02 -38.35
C THR A 274 6.87 1.17 -38.29
N ALA A 275 8.15 0.98 -38.62
CA ALA A 275 9.18 2.04 -38.60
C ALA A 275 8.84 3.25 -39.47
N ASP A 276 7.79 3.17 -40.30
CA ASP A 276 7.24 4.23 -41.15
C ASP A 276 5.88 4.78 -40.66
N GLY A 277 5.42 4.43 -39.44
CA GLY A 277 4.24 5.01 -38.80
C GLY A 277 2.88 4.49 -39.29
N ARG A 278 2.82 3.35 -39.99
CA ARG A 278 1.55 2.76 -40.46
C ARG A 278 1.01 1.73 -39.49
N ARG A 279 -0.33 1.67 -39.31
CA ARG A 279 -1.02 0.62 -38.55
C ARG A 279 -1.02 -0.69 -39.32
N LEU A 280 -0.60 -1.79 -38.68
CA LEU A 280 -0.83 -3.11 -39.20
C LEU A 280 -2.33 -3.45 -39.01
N HIS A 281 -3.05 -3.62 -40.11
CA HIS A 281 -4.37 -4.25 -40.11
C HIS A 281 -4.15 -5.76 -40.05
N GLU A 282 -4.62 -6.40 -38.99
CA GLU A 282 -4.86 -7.83 -39.01
C GLU A 282 -6.14 -8.06 -39.82
N GLU A 283 -6.02 -8.73 -40.94
CA GLU A 283 -7.14 -9.28 -41.68
C GLU A 283 -7.56 -10.63 -41.06
N PRO A 284 -8.87 -11.02 -41.17
CA PRO A 284 -9.55 -12.04 -40.38
C PRO A 284 -9.06 -13.50 -40.60
#